data_4f040adc83166457b06c9a18f40ff807
#
_entry.id   4f040adc83166457b06c9a18f40ff807
#
_cell.length_a   1.000
_cell.length_b   1.000
_cell.length_c   1.000
_cell.angle_alpha   90.00
_cell.angle_beta   90.00
_cell.angle_gamma   90.00
#
_symmetry.space_group_name_H-M   'P 1'
#
loop_
_entity.id
_entity.type
_entity.pdbx_description
1 polymer ?
#
loop_
_entity_poly.entity_id
_entity_poly.type
_entity_poly.pdbx_seq_one_letter_code
_entity_poly.pdbx_strand_id
1 'polypeptide(L)'
;CVVFNDQGLGNERAFQNELYGGRTFAVDYGDVDFAALARVLGAHGERVEEPSKVLPAIKRALASGQPAVVDVVIDKAFHAPVVFKA
;
A
#
# COMPACT_ATOMS: atom_id res chain seq x y z
N CYS A 1 8.40 -1.82 7.97
CA CYS A 1 7.86 -1.36 6.68
C CYS A 1 6.35 -1.20 6.78
N VAL A 2 5.84 -0.04 6.40
CA VAL A 2 4.40 0.21 6.26
C VAL A 2 4.10 0.34 4.78
N VAL A 3 3.21 -0.51 4.29
CA VAL A 3 2.78 -0.51 2.88
C VAL A 3 1.42 0.17 2.79
N PHE A 4 1.32 1.23 2.01
CA PHE A 4 0.02 1.78 1.60
C PHE A 4 -0.46 1.01 0.38
N ASN A 5 -1.31 0.02 0.61
CA ASN A 5 -1.72 -0.96 -0.37
C ASN A 5 -2.99 -0.51 -1.09
N ASP A 6 -2.83 0.03 -2.28
CA ASP A 6 -3.92 0.43 -3.17
C ASP A 6 -4.19 -0.61 -4.28
N GLN A 7 -3.63 -1.81 -4.13
CA GLN A 7 -3.80 -2.96 -5.04
C GLN A 7 -3.26 -2.71 -6.45
N GLY A 8 -2.28 -1.85 -6.58
CA GLY A 8 -1.70 -1.52 -7.87
C GLY A 8 -0.50 -0.60 -7.77
N LEU A 9 -0.11 -0.08 -8.91
CA LEU A 9 0.94 0.91 -9.06
C LEU A 9 0.30 2.31 -9.08
N GLY A 10 0.00 2.85 -7.89
CA GLY A 10 -0.82 4.05 -7.73
C GLY A 10 -0.24 5.30 -8.40
N ASN A 11 1.07 5.51 -8.30
CA ASN A 11 1.72 6.64 -8.95
C ASN A 11 1.61 6.55 -10.47
N GLU A 12 1.89 5.39 -11.03
CA GLU A 12 1.79 5.14 -12.48
C GLU A 12 0.35 5.31 -12.96
N ARG A 13 -0.62 4.83 -12.18
CA ARG A 13 -2.04 5.04 -12.49
C ARG A 13 -2.39 6.53 -12.50
N ALA A 14 -1.93 7.30 -11.53
CA ALA A 14 -2.16 8.74 -11.48
C ALA A 14 -1.55 9.46 -12.68
N PHE A 15 -0.32 9.13 -13.06
CA PHE A 15 0.33 9.68 -14.26
C PHE A 15 -0.40 9.30 -15.54
N GLN A 16 -0.83 8.06 -15.69
CA GLN A 16 -1.58 7.64 -16.87
C GLN A 16 -2.91 8.36 -16.97
N ASN A 17 -3.61 8.55 -15.85
CA ASN A 17 -4.86 9.32 -15.84
C ASN A 17 -4.64 10.77 -16.28
N GLU A 18 -3.58 11.40 -15.78
CA GLU A 18 -3.30 12.81 -16.07
C GLU A 18 -2.78 13.02 -17.50
N LEU A 19 -1.86 12.19 -17.94
CA LEU A 19 -1.14 12.40 -19.22
C LEU A 19 -1.82 11.74 -20.42
N TYR A 20 -2.60 10.69 -20.19
CA TYR A 20 -3.15 9.86 -21.27
C TYR A 20 -4.68 9.79 -21.25
N GLY A 21 -5.35 10.79 -20.67
CA GLY A 21 -6.80 10.92 -20.69
C GLY A 21 -7.55 9.77 -20.01
N GLY A 22 -6.99 9.26 -18.92
CA GLY A 22 -7.63 8.17 -18.15
C GLY A 22 -7.40 6.78 -18.74
N ARG A 23 -6.57 6.64 -19.77
CA ARG A 23 -6.21 5.34 -20.34
C ARG A 23 -5.12 4.69 -19.49
N THR A 24 -5.51 3.74 -18.65
CA THR A 24 -4.60 3.01 -17.78
C THR A 24 -4.30 1.62 -18.33
N PHE A 25 -3.04 1.16 -18.14
CA PHE A 25 -2.59 -0.16 -18.57
C PHE A 25 -1.55 -0.71 -17.59
N ALA A 26 -1.71 -1.97 -17.22
CA ALA A 26 -0.76 -2.73 -16.39
C ALA A 26 -0.47 -2.09 -15.02
N VAL A 27 -1.40 -1.33 -14.45
CA VAL A 27 -1.24 -0.65 -13.16
C VAL A 27 -2.02 -1.28 -12.02
N ASP A 28 -2.94 -2.18 -12.31
CA ASP A 28 -3.67 -2.96 -11.31
C ASP A 28 -3.18 -4.42 -11.35
N TYR A 29 -2.72 -4.94 -10.20
CA TYR A 29 -2.22 -6.31 -10.09
C TYR A 29 -3.06 -7.19 -9.16
N GLY A 30 -4.19 -6.67 -8.67
CA GLY A 30 -5.09 -7.38 -7.78
C GLY A 30 -4.73 -7.24 -6.30
N ASP A 31 -5.45 -7.96 -5.46
CA ASP A 31 -5.28 -7.87 -4.02
C ASP A 31 -4.12 -8.76 -3.57
N VAL A 32 -2.99 -8.13 -3.29
CA VAL A 32 -1.81 -8.78 -2.69
C VAL A 32 -1.85 -8.55 -1.19
N ASP A 33 -1.82 -9.64 -0.40
CA ASP A 33 -1.68 -9.58 1.05
C ASP A 33 -0.19 -9.57 1.41
N PHE A 34 0.36 -8.37 1.59
CA PHE A 34 1.78 -8.20 1.95
C PHE A 34 2.08 -8.66 3.38
N ALA A 35 1.09 -8.67 4.26
CA ALA A 35 1.25 -9.21 5.60
C ALA A 35 1.42 -10.74 5.57
N ALA A 36 0.62 -11.43 4.76
CA ALA A 36 0.79 -12.87 4.54
C ALA A 36 2.15 -13.19 3.93
N LEU A 37 2.60 -12.42 2.95
CA LEU A 37 3.92 -12.56 2.35
C LEU A 37 5.03 -12.42 3.39
N ALA A 38 4.95 -11.41 4.25
CA ALA A 38 5.91 -11.21 5.34
C ALA A 38 5.97 -12.44 6.28
N ARG A 39 4.82 -12.97 6.66
CA ARG A 39 4.75 -14.16 7.52
C ARG A 39 5.36 -15.39 6.86
N VAL A 40 5.15 -15.60 5.58
CA VAL A 40 5.78 -16.70 4.82
C VAL A 40 7.31 -16.57 4.84
N LEU A 41 7.82 -15.35 4.82
CA LEU A 41 9.25 -15.06 4.88
C LEU A 41 9.83 -15.07 6.31
N GLY A 42 9.02 -15.37 7.32
CA GLY A 42 9.44 -15.43 8.73
C GLY A 42 9.45 -14.07 9.45
N ALA A 43 8.86 -13.04 8.87
CA ALA A 43 8.72 -11.73 9.50
C ALA A 43 7.36 -11.57 10.21
N HIS A 44 7.23 -10.51 11.01
CA HIS A 44 5.94 -10.10 11.56
C HIS A 44 5.11 -9.43 10.45
N GLY A 45 3.88 -9.85 10.26
CA GLY A 45 3.00 -9.28 9.24
C GLY A 45 1.59 -9.05 9.78
N GLU A 46 1.07 -7.83 9.63
CA GLU A 46 -0.30 -7.46 9.97
C GLU A 46 -0.95 -6.69 8.83
N ARG A 47 -2.18 -7.06 8.48
CA ARG A 47 -3.01 -6.35 7.52
C ARG A 47 -4.06 -5.52 8.25
N VAL A 48 -4.21 -4.26 7.85
CA VAL A 48 -5.11 -3.29 8.49
C VAL A 48 -6.01 -2.67 7.44
N GLU A 49 -7.32 -2.67 7.70
CA GLU A 49 -8.33 -2.07 6.83
C GLU A 49 -9.04 -0.87 7.47
N GLU A 50 -8.89 -0.70 8.79
CA GLU A 50 -9.53 0.37 9.54
C GLU A 50 -8.49 1.38 10.04
N PRO A 51 -8.68 2.71 9.82
CA PRO A 51 -7.71 3.72 10.24
C PRO A 51 -7.35 3.66 11.72
N SER A 52 -8.33 3.37 12.59
CA SER A 52 -8.12 3.29 14.03
C SER A 52 -7.18 2.16 14.46
N LYS A 53 -6.97 1.17 13.61
CA LYS A 53 -6.11 0.00 13.88
C LYS A 53 -4.68 0.15 13.36
N VAL A 54 -4.38 1.21 12.62
CA VAL A 54 -3.06 1.42 12.03
C VAL A 54 -2.00 1.63 13.11
N LEU A 55 -2.20 2.59 14.01
CA LEU A 55 -1.24 2.88 15.07
C LEU A 55 -1.04 1.68 16.03
N PRO A 56 -2.08 0.98 16.50
CA PRO A 56 -1.87 -0.24 17.29
C PRO A 56 -1.06 -1.31 16.55
N ALA A 57 -1.28 -1.51 15.25
CA ALA A 57 -0.51 -2.47 14.45
C ALA A 57 0.97 -2.09 14.35
N ILE A 58 1.27 -0.81 14.13
CA ILE A 58 2.64 -0.29 14.10
C ILE A 58 3.33 -0.52 15.46
N LYS A 59 2.63 -0.26 16.56
CA LYS A 59 3.16 -0.51 17.91
C LYS A 59 3.49 -1.98 18.14
N ARG A 60 2.62 -2.90 17.72
CA ARG A 60 2.88 -4.34 17.82
C ARG A 60 4.06 -4.75 16.94
N ALA A 61 4.14 -4.22 15.73
CA ALA A 61 5.26 -4.48 14.82
C ALA A 61 6.60 -4.06 15.42
N LEU A 62 6.67 -2.88 16.00
CA LEU A 62 7.88 -2.38 16.70
C LEU A 62 8.22 -3.24 17.92
N ALA A 63 7.21 -3.66 18.69
CA ALA A 63 7.41 -4.49 19.88
C ALA A 63 7.81 -5.94 19.56
N SER A 64 7.62 -6.42 18.33
CA SER A 64 7.91 -7.79 17.95
C SER A 64 9.41 -8.14 17.97
N GLY A 65 10.27 -7.14 17.85
CA GLY A 65 11.72 -7.35 17.73
C GLY A 65 12.15 -8.05 16.44
N GLN A 66 11.24 -8.13 15.46
CA GLN A 66 11.47 -8.80 14.17
C GLN A 66 11.35 -7.82 13.02
N PRO A 67 11.90 -8.14 11.84
CA PRO A 67 11.46 -7.45 10.62
C PRO A 67 9.95 -7.52 10.50
N ALA A 68 9.31 -6.42 10.15
CA ALA A 68 7.86 -6.34 10.19
C ALA A 68 7.29 -5.60 8.98
N VAL A 69 6.14 -6.05 8.52
CA VAL A 69 5.34 -5.38 7.51
C VAL A 69 3.94 -5.12 8.07
N VAL A 70 3.52 -3.86 8.01
CA VAL A 70 2.13 -3.47 8.25
C VAL A 70 1.53 -3.11 6.89
N ASP A 71 0.62 -3.95 6.42
CA ASP A 71 -0.07 -3.77 5.15
C ASP A 71 -1.36 -2.99 5.40
N VAL A 72 -1.34 -1.71 5.06
CA VAL A 72 -2.49 -0.81 5.22
C VAL A 72 -3.23 -0.72 3.90
N VAL A 73 -4.42 -1.30 3.87
CA VAL A 73 -5.29 -1.23 2.69
C VAL A 73 -5.86 0.18 2.59
N ILE A 74 -5.62 0.83 1.47
CA ILE A 74 -6.10 2.18 1.19
C ILE A 74 -7.03 2.20 -0.02
N ASP A 75 -7.83 3.25 -0.13
CA ASP A 75 -8.67 3.47 -1.29
C ASP A 75 -7.81 3.86 -2.50
N LYS A 76 -7.88 3.05 -3.56
CA LYS A 76 -7.14 3.31 -4.80
C LYS A 76 -7.58 4.57 -5.55
N ALA A 77 -8.73 5.14 -5.21
CA ALA A 77 -9.15 6.44 -5.73
C ALA A 77 -8.35 7.59 -5.11
N PHE A 78 -7.67 7.35 -3.98
CA PHE A 78 -6.86 8.33 -3.29
C PHE A 78 -5.41 8.22 -3.72
N HIS A 79 -4.85 9.28 -4.28
CA HIS A 79 -3.44 9.36 -4.66
C HIS A 79 -2.87 10.74 -4.29
N ALA A 80 -1.57 10.79 -4.17
CA ALA A 80 -0.88 12.06 -3.99
C ALA A 80 -1.12 12.97 -5.21
N PRO A 81 -1.27 14.28 -5.01
CA PRO A 81 -1.39 15.21 -6.13
C PRO A 81 -0.20 15.09 -7.08
N VAL A 82 -0.48 14.89 -8.36
CA VAL A 82 0.55 14.94 -9.40
C VAL A 82 0.74 16.39 -9.79
N VAL A 83 1.88 16.96 -9.42
CA VAL A 83 2.23 18.33 -9.76
C VAL A 83 3.29 18.32 -10.86
N PHE A 84 2.87 18.62 -12.09
CA PHE A 84 3.80 18.89 -13.17
C PHE A 84 4.08 20.38 -13.20
N LYS A 85 5.34 20.74 -12.99
CA LYS A 85 5.82 22.05 -13.36
C LYS A 85 6.41 21.93 -14.76
N ALA A 86 5.74 22.51 -15.70
CA ALA A 86 6.29 22.67 -17.03
C ALA A 86 7.51 23.62 -16.98
#